data_72e66da4f47c9ac84caf69b920162e3a
#
_entry.id   72e66da4f47c9ac84caf69b920162e3a
#
_cell.length_a   1.000
_cell.length_b   1.000
_cell.length_c   1.000
_cell.angle_alpha   90.00
_cell.angle_beta   90.00
_cell.angle_gamma   90.00
#
_symmetry.space_group_name_H-M   'P 1'
#
loop_
_entity.id
_entity.type
_entity.pdbx_description
1 polymer ?
#
loop_
_entity_poly.entity_id
_entity_poly.type
_entity_poly.pdbx_seq_one_letter_code
_entity_poly.pdbx_strand_id
1 'polypeptide(L)'
;MAATKSDRRPLWIRASSRVAALFGVRFYNMLYGERSLLETLEHVEPSSDLMIREATAGDLELLSSVLDPEQAESCRTAADQQSRCLVALHGQEIAGYSWLNTRDVFLLSWRVQRLPPEGGYTYNSFVRPEFRGQKIFQCLTEAVYSQLEQEGFQFCCNLVDKDNAPSIAARERLGAQFHAAPILKLPGLDPLPLRRLPFGSTSGDAHAARQGTSPSR
;
A
#
# COMPACT_ATOMS: atom_id res chain seq x y z
N MET A 1 -16.01 23.41 0.18
CA MET A 1 -17.18 22.58 -0.16
C MET A 1 -16.67 21.31 -0.83
N ALA A 2 -16.64 20.19 -0.10
CA ALA A 2 -16.24 18.91 -0.65
C ALA A 2 -17.38 18.36 -1.51
N ALA A 3 -17.12 18.14 -2.80
CA ALA A 3 -18.08 17.52 -3.72
C ALA A 3 -18.31 16.07 -3.27
N THR A 4 -19.50 15.78 -2.80
CA THR A 4 -19.97 14.42 -2.49
C THR A 4 -19.89 13.57 -3.75
N LYS A 5 -18.94 12.63 -3.82
CA LYS A 5 -18.86 11.62 -4.87
C LYS A 5 -20.19 10.89 -4.95
N SER A 6 -20.94 11.12 -6.03
CA SER A 6 -22.20 10.42 -6.32
C SER A 6 -21.92 8.92 -6.42
N ASP A 7 -22.43 8.15 -5.47
CA ASP A 7 -22.35 6.68 -5.48
C ASP A 7 -23.26 6.14 -6.60
N ARG A 8 -22.65 5.71 -7.72
CA ARG A 8 -23.33 5.22 -8.93
C ARG A 8 -23.87 3.78 -8.81
N ARG A 9 -23.76 3.14 -7.63
CA ARG A 9 -24.29 1.79 -7.43
C ARG A 9 -25.83 1.78 -7.45
N PRO A 10 -26.47 0.72 -7.97
CA PRO A 10 -27.92 0.56 -7.95
C PRO A 10 -28.52 0.73 -6.56
N LEU A 11 -29.71 1.29 -6.47
CA LEU A 11 -30.38 1.62 -5.19
C LEU A 11 -30.53 0.40 -4.26
N TRP A 12 -30.79 -0.77 -4.80
CA TRP A 12 -30.93 -2.00 -3.99
C TRP A 12 -29.59 -2.46 -3.39
N ILE A 13 -28.45 -2.28 -4.08
CA ILE A 13 -27.11 -2.54 -3.53
C ILE A 13 -26.79 -1.53 -2.41
N ARG A 14 -27.18 -0.28 -2.58
CA ARG A 14 -27.00 0.77 -1.54
C ARG A 14 -27.86 0.51 -0.31
N ALA A 15 -29.09 0.04 -0.50
CA ALA A 15 -29.98 -0.30 0.59
C ALA A 15 -29.50 -1.55 1.36
N SER A 16 -29.10 -2.61 0.65
CA SER A 16 -28.58 -3.83 1.29
C SER A 16 -27.26 -3.60 2.03
N SER A 17 -26.37 -2.75 1.50
CA SER A 17 -25.10 -2.41 2.18
C SER A 17 -25.35 -1.57 3.44
N ARG A 18 -26.36 -0.69 3.46
CA ARG A 18 -26.73 0.07 4.64
C ARG A 18 -27.35 -0.82 5.73
N VAL A 19 -28.23 -1.75 5.35
CA VAL A 19 -28.80 -2.74 6.29
C VAL A 19 -27.70 -3.63 6.85
N ALA A 20 -26.79 -4.15 6.01
CA ALA A 20 -25.66 -4.94 6.45
C ALA A 20 -24.74 -4.17 7.43
N ALA A 21 -24.52 -2.87 7.17
CA ALA A 21 -23.73 -2.01 8.06
C ALA A 21 -24.37 -1.82 9.45
N LEU A 22 -25.69 -1.83 9.56
CA LEU A 22 -26.40 -1.78 10.86
C LEU A 22 -26.09 -3.02 11.71
N PHE A 23 -25.81 -4.16 11.08
CA PHE A 23 -25.37 -5.39 11.74
C PHE A 23 -23.84 -5.49 11.85
N GLY A 24 -23.11 -4.41 11.58
CA GLY A 24 -21.64 -4.38 11.65
C GLY A 24 -20.94 -5.13 10.51
N VAL A 25 -21.66 -5.59 9.48
CA VAL A 25 -21.10 -6.23 8.29
C VAL A 25 -20.58 -5.14 7.35
N ARG A 26 -19.29 -5.24 6.96
CA ARG A 26 -18.66 -4.30 6.02
C ARG A 26 -18.07 -5.05 4.83
N PHE A 27 -18.27 -4.48 3.67
CA PHE A 27 -17.69 -4.97 2.43
C PHE A 27 -16.71 -3.94 1.88
N TYR A 28 -15.46 -4.36 1.71
CA TYR A 28 -14.39 -3.54 1.16
C TYR A 28 -14.08 -3.99 -0.25
N ASN A 29 -14.22 -3.09 -1.21
CA ASN A 29 -13.95 -3.34 -2.61
C ASN A 29 -12.50 -2.97 -2.93
N MET A 30 -11.59 -3.85 -2.51
CA MET A 30 -10.16 -3.63 -2.63
C MET A 30 -9.60 -4.21 -3.93
N LEU A 31 -8.49 -3.64 -4.37
CA LEU A 31 -7.56 -4.24 -5.31
C LEU A 31 -6.30 -4.68 -4.55
N TYR A 32 -5.82 -5.86 -4.86
CA TYR A 32 -4.51 -6.33 -4.50
C TYR A 32 -3.55 -5.93 -5.60
N GLY A 33 -2.58 -5.09 -5.29
CA GLY A 33 -1.50 -4.71 -6.17
C GLY A 33 -0.23 -5.46 -5.79
N GLU A 34 0.51 -5.95 -6.78
CA GLU A 34 1.80 -6.60 -6.59
C GLU A 34 2.80 -6.14 -7.63
N ARG A 35 4.05 -5.98 -7.21
CA ARG A 35 5.19 -5.76 -8.07
C ARG A 35 6.28 -6.77 -7.77
N SER A 36 6.86 -7.36 -8.82
CA SER A 36 8.09 -8.15 -8.74
C SER A 36 9.31 -7.24 -8.48
N LEU A 37 10.08 -7.54 -7.45
CA LEU A 37 11.34 -6.84 -7.14
C LEU A 37 12.54 -7.44 -7.91
N LEU A 38 12.30 -8.51 -8.67
CA LEU A 38 13.30 -9.13 -9.54
C LEU A 38 13.48 -8.39 -10.87
N GLU A 39 12.58 -7.46 -11.17
CA GLU A 39 12.60 -6.63 -12.38
C GLU A 39 13.24 -5.27 -12.08
N THR A 40 14.04 -4.77 -13.02
CA THR A 40 14.66 -3.44 -12.90
C THR A 40 13.58 -2.35 -12.86
N LEU A 41 13.72 -1.41 -11.95
CA LEU A 41 12.85 -0.23 -11.84
C LEU A 41 13.44 0.91 -12.68
N GLU A 42 12.57 1.63 -13.39
CA GLU A 42 12.96 2.95 -13.89
C GLU A 42 13.03 3.91 -12.69
N HIS A 43 14.21 4.48 -12.47
CA HIS A 43 14.44 5.38 -11.37
C HIS A 43 13.61 6.66 -11.50
N VAL A 44 12.89 7.01 -10.44
CA VAL A 44 12.17 8.28 -10.34
C VAL A 44 13.11 9.31 -9.73
N GLU A 45 13.60 10.26 -10.53
CA GLU A 45 14.43 11.34 -10.01
C GLU A 45 13.63 12.15 -8.98
N PRO A 46 14.08 12.20 -7.71
CA PRO A 46 13.48 13.04 -6.69
C PRO A 46 13.76 14.53 -6.97
N SER A 47 12.93 15.40 -6.40
CA SER A 47 13.29 16.82 -6.26
C SER A 47 14.62 16.96 -5.50
N SER A 48 15.43 17.95 -5.84
CA SER A 48 16.76 18.18 -5.24
C SER A 48 16.76 18.26 -3.71
N ASP A 49 15.63 18.61 -3.11
CA ASP A 49 15.50 18.83 -1.67
C ASP A 49 14.76 17.67 -0.96
N LEU A 50 14.50 16.57 -1.67
CA LEU A 50 13.79 15.41 -1.12
C LEU A 50 14.79 14.40 -0.56
N MET A 51 14.67 14.08 0.74
CA MET A 51 15.39 13.00 1.39
C MET A 51 14.41 11.94 1.89
N ILE A 52 14.67 10.66 1.60
CA ILE A 52 13.84 9.54 2.10
C ILE A 52 14.72 8.66 2.99
N ARG A 53 14.19 8.33 4.16
CA ARG A 53 14.84 7.46 5.14
C ARG A 53 13.82 6.76 6.04
N GLU A 54 14.29 5.79 6.81
CA GLU A 54 13.46 5.20 7.87
C GLU A 54 13.18 6.23 8.97
N ALA A 55 11.95 6.21 9.49
CA ALA A 55 11.49 7.14 10.51
C ALA A 55 12.17 6.85 11.86
N THR A 56 12.61 7.90 12.54
CA THR A 56 13.04 7.85 13.93
C THR A 56 11.83 7.97 14.87
N ALA A 57 12.02 7.71 16.17
CA ALA A 57 10.98 7.95 17.17
C ALA A 57 10.49 9.41 17.17
N GLY A 58 11.40 10.38 17.01
CA GLY A 58 11.05 11.80 16.91
C GLY A 58 10.19 12.13 15.67
N ASP A 59 10.43 11.44 14.55
CA ASP A 59 9.58 11.62 13.36
C ASP A 59 8.16 11.11 13.60
N LEU A 60 8.00 9.98 14.31
CA LEU A 60 6.68 9.44 14.64
C LEU A 60 5.90 10.35 15.61
N GLU A 61 6.59 10.96 16.57
CA GLU A 61 6.01 11.99 17.45
C GLU A 61 5.58 13.22 16.65
N LEU A 62 6.44 13.69 15.73
CA LEU A 62 6.14 14.82 14.85
C LEU A 62 4.93 14.50 13.94
N LEU A 63 4.89 13.32 13.31
CA LEU A 63 3.74 12.87 12.51
C LEU A 63 2.45 12.92 13.31
N SER A 64 2.48 12.47 14.57
CA SER A 64 1.30 12.50 15.45
C SER A 64 0.81 13.92 15.76
N SER A 65 1.67 14.93 15.66
CA SER A 65 1.33 16.33 15.94
C SER A 65 0.88 17.11 14.70
N VAL A 66 1.33 16.75 13.50
CA VAL A 66 1.06 17.49 12.25
C VAL A 66 -0.05 16.87 11.39
N LEU A 67 -0.39 15.60 11.63
CA LEU A 67 -1.45 14.89 10.94
C LEU A 67 -2.82 15.17 11.57
N ASP A 68 -3.88 15.00 10.78
CA ASP A 68 -5.22 14.97 11.37
C ASP A 68 -5.39 13.75 12.30
N PRO A 69 -6.39 13.77 13.22
CA PRO A 69 -6.54 12.71 14.22
C PRO A 69 -6.72 11.29 13.64
N GLU A 70 -7.37 11.15 12.50
CA GLU A 70 -7.59 9.86 11.84
C GLU A 70 -6.29 9.30 11.29
N GLN A 71 -5.50 10.14 10.64
CA GLN A 71 -4.19 9.76 10.09
C GLN A 71 -3.19 9.47 11.22
N ALA A 72 -3.17 10.29 12.27
CA ALA A 72 -2.33 10.05 13.44
C ALA A 72 -2.65 8.70 14.12
N GLU A 73 -3.93 8.37 14.26
CA GLU A 73 -4.37 7.06 14.78
C GLU A 73 -3.94 5.91 13.86
N SER A 74 -4.05 6.10 12.55
CA SER A 74 -3.59 5.11 11.57
C SER A 74 -2.09 4.86 11.67
N CYS A 75 -1.28 5.88 11.93
CA CYS A 75 0.16 5.75 12.17
C CYS A 75 0.46 5.02 13.48
N ARG A 76 -0.24 5.33 14.58
CA ARG A 76 -0.09 4.60 15.86
C ARG A 76 -0.42 3.12 15.68
N THR A 77 -1.54 2.82 15.02
CA THR A 77 -1.94 1.44 14.71
C THR A 77 -0.85 0.70 13.92
N ALA A 78 -0.24 1.34 12.93
CA ALA A 78 0.82 0.75 12.13
C ALA A 78 2.10 0.48 12.97
N ALA A 79 2.45 1.37 13.89
CA ALA A 79 3.56 1.18 14.82
C ALA A 79 3.30 -0.02 15.76
N ASP A 80 2.09 -0.15 16.32
CA ASP A 80 1.68 -1.27 17.16
C ASP A 80 1.72 -2.61 16.41
N GLN A 81 1.52 -2.60 15.10
CA GLN A 81 1.66 -3.75 14.21
C GLN A 81 3.12 -4.14 13.91
N GLN A 82 4.08 -3.51 14.57
CA GLN A 82 5.51 -3.71 14.35
C GLN A 82 5.94 -3.47 12.89
N SER A 83 5.31 -2.52 12.24
CA SER A 83 5.66 -2.10 10.88
C SER A 83 6.75 -1.03 10.92
N ARG A 84 7.55 -0.99 9.87
CA ARG A 84 8.56 0.07 9.66
C ARG A 84 7.92 1.23 8.91
N CYS A 85 8.38 2.44 9.17
CA CYS A 85 7.89 3.64 8.49
C CYS A 85 9.05 4.28 7.73
N LEU A 86 8.85 4.58 6.45
CA LEU A 86 9.72 5.47 5.70
C LEU A 86 9.08 6.86 5.65
N VAL A 87 9.90 7.89 5.88
CA VAL A 87 9.49 9.30 5.77
C VAL A 87 10.22 9.97 4.61
N ALA A 88 9.49 10.82 3.91
CA ALA A 88 10.03 11.75 2.92
C ALA A 88 10.11 13.13 3.54
N LEU A 89 11.32 13.68 3.59
CA LEU A 89 11.62 15.02 4.10
C LEU A 89 11.84 15.95 2.91
N HIS A 90 11.18 17.09 2.93
CA HIS A 90 11.49 18.22 2.06
C HIS A 90 12.10 19.32 2.93
N GLY A 91 13.42 19.50 2.82
CA GLY A 91 14.18 20.25 3.81
C GLY A 91 14.09 19.59 5.19
N GLN A 92 13.48 20.27 6.16
CA GLN A 92 13.28 19.77 7.54
C GLN A 92 11.84 19.31 7.81
N GLU A 93 10.94 19.44 6.85
CA GLU A 93 9.53 19.09 7.02
C GLU A 93 9.22 17.70 6.49
N ILE A 94 8.40 16.93 7.23
CA ILE A 94 7.89 15.67 6.74
C ILE A 94 6.83 15.95 5.67
N ALA A 95 7.17 15.65 4.42
CA ALA A 95 6.29 15.82 3.26
C ALA A 95 5.35 14.62 3.03
N GLY A 96 5.77 13.43 3.47
CA GLY A 96 4.97 12.22 3.35
C GLY A 96 5.60 11.04 4.07
N TYR A 97 4.86 9.93 4.11
CA TYR A 97 5.30 8.68 4.73
C TYR A 97 4.69 7.45 4.04
N SER A 98 5.30 6.30 4.28
CA SER A 98 4.79 4.99 3.86
C SER A 98 5.16 3.93 4.88
N TRP A 99 4.22 3.08 5.24
CA TRP A 99 4.44 1.96 6.16
C TRP A 99 4.72 0.67 5.40
N LEU A 100 5.61 -0.14 5.97
CA LEU A 100 6.10 -1.39 5.43
C LEU A 100 5.99 -2.50 6.48
N ASN A 101 5.39 -3.64 6.12
CA ASN A 101 5.35 -4.85 6.94
C ASN A 101 5.84 -6.04 6.11
N THR A 102 6.58 -6.97 6.74
CA THR A 102 7.15 -8.16 6.07
C THR A 102 6.58 -9.47 6.62
N ARG A 103 5.52 -9.40 7.41
CA ARG A 103 4.89 -10.58 8.06
C ARG A 103 3.44 -10.75 7.66
N ASP A 104 2.69 -9.65 7.61
CA ASP A 104 1.25 -9.67 7.51
C ASP A 104 0.73 -8.59 6.56
N VAL A 105 -0.40 -8.89 5.93
CA VAL A 105 -1.22 -7.94 5.18
C VAL A 105 -2.30 -7.41 6.10
N PHE A 106 -2.43 -6.09 6.17
CA PHE A 106 -3.43 -5.41 6.98
C PHE A 106 -4.47 -4.68 6.13
N LEU A 107 -5.70 -4.63 6.63
CA LEU A 107 -6.72 -3.70 6.19
C LEU A 107 -7.15 -2.88 7.40
N LEU A 108 -6.79 -1.58 7.43
CA LEU A 108 -6.89 -0.75 8.64
C LEU A 108 -6.09 -1.40 9.79
N SER A 109 -6.73 -1.65 10.94
CA SER A 109 -6.13 -2.31 12.10
C SER A 109 -6.18 -3.84 12.08
N TRP A 110 -6.85 -4.45 11.09
CA TRP A 110 -7.08 -5.89 11.07
C TRP A 110 -6.09 -6.62 10.17
N ARG A 111 -5.54 -7.73 10.66
CA ARG A 111 -4.78 -8.65 9.83
C ARG A 111 -5.72 -9.39 8.89
N VAL A 112 -5.43 -9.32 7.59
CA VAL A 112 -6.18 -10.01 6.53
C VAL A 112 -5.58 -11.38 6.25
N GLN A 113 -4.26 -11.43 6.08
CA GLN A 113 -3.54 -12.64 5.72
C GLN A 113 -2.07 -12.51 6.09
N ARG A 114 -1.42 -13.65 6.35
CA ARG A 114 0.03 -13.71 6.55
C ARG A 114 0.75 -13.65 5.20
N LEU A 115 1.84 -12.90 5.13
CA LEU A 115 2.73 -12.87 3.97
C LEU A 115 3.57 -14.14 3.91
N PRO A 116 3.91 -14.63 2.70
CA PRO A 116 4.99 -15.58 2.53
C PRO A 116 6.35 -14.91 2.83
N PRO A 117 7.39 -15.70 3.16
CA PRO A 117 8.70 -15.16 3.59
C PRO A 117 9.37 -14.23 2.58
N GLU A 118 9.11 -14.41 1.29
CA GLU A 118 9.66 -13.64 0.18
C GLU A 118 8.90 -12.34 -0.13
N GLY A 119 7.84 -12.04 0.61
CA GLY A 119 6.94 -10.92 0.34
C GLY A 119 7.08 -9.76 1.31
N GLY A 120 6.97 -8.52 0.80
CA GLY A 120 6.75 -7.31 1.55
C GLY A 120 5.36 -6.72 1.30
N TYR A 121 4.84 -5.97 2.25
CA TYR A 121 3.54 -5.30 2.16
C TYR A 121 3.68 -3.83 2.51
N THR A 122 3.29 -2.94 1.60
CA THR A 122 3.25 -1.50 1.85
C THR A 122 1.82 -0.99 1.97
N TYR A 123 1.57 -0.12 2.92
CA TYR A 123 0.25 0.39 3.23
C TYR A 123 0.32 1.73 3.95
N ASN A 124 -0.83 2.34 4.22
CA ASN A 124 -0.93 3.60 4.95
C ASN A 124 0.09 4.64 4.46
N SER A 125 0.19 4.80 3.12
CA SER A 125 1.08 5.78 2.50
C SER A 125 0.32 7.10 2.31
N PHE A 126 0.96 8.20 2.68
CA PHE A 126 0.37 9.52 2.62
C PHE A 126 1.38 10.58 2.19
N VAL A 127 0.92 11.55 1.40
CA VAL A 127 1.67 12.77 1.06
C VAL A 127 0.81 13.95 1.46
N ARG A 128 1.36 14.84 2.26
CA ARG A 128 0.69 16.05 2.71
C ARG A 128 0.23 16.88 1.52
N PRO A 129 -0.98 17.49 1.56
CA PRO A 129 -1.59 18.17 0.42
C PRO A 129 -0.69 19.21 -0.25
N GLU A 130 0.06 19.98 0.55
CA GLU A 130 0.96 21.05 0.10
C GLU A 130 2.18 20.55 -0.68
N PHE A 131 2.55 19.28 -0.52
CA PHE A 131 3.67 18.64 -1.23
C PHE A 131 3.22 17.73 -2.38
N ARG A 132 1.94 17.69 -2.70
CA ARG A 132 1.43 16.88 -3.83
C ARG A 132 1.89 17.44 -5.18
N GLY A 133 1.90 16.59 -6.20
CA GLY A 133 2.38 16.96 -7.54
C GLY A 133 3.90 16.88 -7.74
N GLN A 134 4.67 16.65 -6.67
CA GLN A 134 6.14 16.60 -6.68
C GLN A 134 6.70 15.15 -6.76
N LYS A 135 5.92 14.17 -7.19
CA LYS A 135 6.29 12.76 -7.31
C LYS A 135 6.70 12.07 -5.98
N ILE A 136 6.52 12.71 -4.82
CA ILE A 136 6.95 12.18 -3.51
C ILE A 136 6.39 10.79 -3.22
N PHE A 137 5.13 10.51 -3.57
CA PHE A 137 4.54 9.18 -3.41
C PHE A 137 5.29 8.12 -4.22
N GLN A 138 5.71 8.45 -5.45
CA GLN A 138 6.47 7.54 -6.31
C GLN A 138 7.87 7.28 -5.72
N CYS A 139 8.58 8.33 -5.29
CA CYS A 139 9.88 8.21 -4.64
C CYS A 139 9.82 7.39 -3.34
N LEU A 140 8.79 7.60 -2.50
CA LEU A 140 8.55 6.78 -1.30
C LEU A 140 8.31 5.31 -1.65
N THR A 141 7.51 5.04 -2.68
CA THR A 141 7.21 3.68 -3.11
C THR A 141 8.46 3.00 -3.67
N GLU A 142 9.25 3.70 -4.47
CA GLU A 142 10.54 3.22 -4.99
C GLU A 142 11.52 2.92 -3.86
N ALA A 143 11.62 3.81 -2.87
CA ALA A 143 12.49 3.59 -1.70
C ALA A 143 12.09 2.34 -0.91
N VAL A 144 10.77 2.08 -0.75
CA VAL A 144 10.28 0.82 -0.15
C VAL A 144 10.71 -0.38 -0.99
N TYR A 145 10.56 -0.32 -2.30
CA TYR A 145 10.95 -1.42 -3.20
C TYR A 145 12.45 -1.69 -3.11
N SER A 146 13.28 -0.65 -3.20
CA SER A 146 14.73 -0.76 -3.10
C SER A 146 15.19 -1.33 -1.75
N GLN A 147 14.55 -0.93 -0.66
CA GLN A 147 14.86 -1.47 0.66
C GLN A 147 14.50 -2.96 0.77
N LEU A 148 13.32 -3.36 0.29
CA LEU A 148 12.92 -4.76 0.26
C LEU A 148 13.82 -5.61 -0.64
N GLU A 149 14.21 -5.10 -1.81
CA GLU A 149 15.13 -5.77 -2.72
C GLU A 149 16.49 -6.01 -2.06
N GLN A 150 17.06 -5.01 -1.40
CA GLN A 150 18.32 -5.11 -0.66
C GLN A 150 18.25 -6.13 0.49
N GLU A 151 17.09 -6.29 1.10
CA GLU A 151 16.82 -7.27 2.15
C GLU A 151 16.50 -8.69 1.59
N GLY A 152 16.46 -8.86 0.26
CA GLY A 152 16.29 -10.14 -0.42
C GLY A 152 14.83 -10.56 -0.64
N PHE A 153 13.86 -9.66 -0.46
CA PHE A 153 12.46 -9.94 -0.80
C PHE A 153 12.28 -9.98 -2.33
N GLN A 154 11.33 -10.78 -2.80
CA GLN A 154 11.10 -11.01 -4.22
C GLN A 154 9.95 -10.19 -4.80
N PHE A 155 8.99 -9.80 -3.96
CA PHE A 155 7.88 -8.96 -4.37
C PHE A 155 7.41 -8.02 -3.25
N CYS A 156 6.76 -6.93 -3.65
CA CYS A 156 6.04 -6.04 -2.75
C CYS A 156 4.58 -5.94 -3.17
N CYS A 157 3.69 -6.11 -2.21
CA CYS A 157 2.25 -6.00 -2.45
C CYS A 157 1.60 -4.88 -1.62
N ASN A 158 0.36 -4.55 -1.99
CA ASN A 158 -0.47 -3.59 -1.28
C ASN A 158 -1.96 -3.90 -1.47
N LEU A 159 -2.79 -3.38 -0.56
CA LEU A 159 -4.23 -3.28 -0.75
C LEU A 159 -4.60 -1.82 -0.98
N VAL A 160 -5.40 -1.54 -2.01
CA VAL A 160 -5.87 -0.20 -2.33
C VAL A 160 -7.38 -0.24 -2.60
N ASP A 161 -8.10 0.78 -2.14
CA ASP A 161 -9.51 0.94 -2.53
C ASP A 161 -9.60 1.11 -4.04
N LYS A 162 -10.47 0.36 -4.68
CA LYS A 162 -10.63 0.38 -6.14
C LYS A 162 -11.01 1.77 -6.69
N ASP A 163 -11.57 2.63 -5.84
CA ASP A 163 -11.92 4.00 -6.21
C ASP A 163 -10.76 5.00 -6.01
N ASN A 164 -9.61 4.54 -5.48
CA ASN A 164 -8.40 5.36 -5.31
C ASN A 164 -7.53 5.35 -6.57
N ALA A 165 -8.09 5.89 -7.66
CA ALA A 165 -7.41 5.96 -8.97
C ALA A 165 -6.01 6.60 -8.94
N PRO A 166 -5.74 7.69 -8.17
CA PRO A 166 -4.39 8.26 -8.10
C PRO A 166 -3.35 7.29 -7.54
N SER A 167 -3.66 6.54 -6.50
CA SER A 167 -2.75 5.56 -5.92
C SER A 167 -2.49 4.38 -6.87
N ILE A 168 -3.55 3.89 -7.53
CA ILE A 168 -3.45 2.81 -8.52
C ILE A 168 -2.54 3.24 -9.65
N ALA A 169 -2.83 4.37 -10.32
CA ALA A 169 -2.05 4.86 -11.45
C ALA A 169 -0.57 5.13 -11.10
N ALA A 170 -0.28 5.62 -9.87
CA ALA A 170 1.09 5.85 -9.45
C ALA A 170 1.88 4.54 -9.28
N ARG A 171 1.24 3.49 -8.76
CA ARG A 171 1.86 2.18 -8.58
C ARG A 171 1.99 1.39 -9.89
N GLU A 172 1.02 1.53 -10.81
CA GLU A 172 1.11 0.94 -12.16
C GLU A 172 2.32 1.49 -12.92
N ARG A 173 2.61 2.79 -12.82
CA ARG A 173 3.83 3.39 -13.40
C ARG A 173 5.11 2.82 -12.83
N LEU A 174 5.06 2.30 -11.61
CA LEU A 174 6.16 1.61 -10.97
C LEU A 174 6.11 0.08 -11.18
N GLY A 175 5.32 -0.40 -12.14
CA GLY A 175 5.24 -1.80 -12.56
C GLY A 175 4.35 -2.69 -11.69
N ALA A 176 3.50 -2.12 -10.83
CA ALA A 176 2.55 -2.93 -10.06
C ALA A 176 1.39 -3.42 -10.94
N GLN A 177 1.01 -4.68 -10.79
CA GLN A 177 -0.16 -5.28 -11.41
C GLN A 177 -1.28 -5.42 -10.37
N PHE A 178 -2.53 -5.19 -10.79
CA PHE A 178 -3.67 -5.17 -9.88
C PHE A 178 -4.68 -6.27 -10.17
N HIS A 179 -5.16 -6.92 -9.09
CA HIS A 179 -6.19 -7.95 -9.12
C HIS A 179 -7.32 -7.61 -8.13
N ALA A 180 -8.55 -7.98 -8.46
CA ALA A 180 -9.68 -7.78 -7.55
C ALA A 180 -9.50 -8.60 -6.26
N ALA A 181 -9.58 -7.94 -5.11
CA ALA A 181 -9.42 -8.51 -3.78
C ALA A 181 -10.56 -8.04 -2.84
N PRO A 182 -11.81 -8.42 -3.10
CA PRO A 182 -12.91 -8.05 -2.24
C PRO A 182 -12.77 -8.69 -0.86
N ILE A 183 -12.99 -7.90 0.19
CA ILE A 183 -12.82 -8.31 1.58
C ILE A 183 -14.14 -8.11 2.33
N LEU A 184 -14.59 -9.14 3.04
CA LEU A 184 -15.76 -9.11 3.91
C LEU A 184 -15.30 -9.02 5.36
N LYS A 185 -15.85 -8.07 6.12
CA LYS A 185 -15.63 -7.95 7.57
C LYS A 185 -16.96 -8.21 8.28
N LEU A 186 -16.96 -9.23 9.11
CA LEU A 186 -18.08 -9.59 9.98
C LEU A 186 -17.76 -9.15 11.42
N PRO A 187 -18.77 -8.82 12.23
CA PRO A 187 -18.59 -8.51 13.65
C PRO A 187 -17.90 -9.65 14.39
N GLY A 188 -16.91 -9.34 15.20
CA GLY A 188 -16.21 -10.32 16.02
C GLY A 188 -15.26 -11.27 15.27
N LEU A 189 -15.22 -11.23 13.94
CA LEU A 189 -14.32 -12.06 13.13
C LEU A 189 -13.25 -11.21 12.44
N ASP A 190 -12.10 -11.80 12.11
CA ASP A 190 -11.10 -11.17 11.26
C ASP A 190 -11.65 -10.93 9.84
N PRO A 191 -11.12 -9.94 9.08
CA PRO A 191 -11.49 -9.73 7.70
C PRO A 191 -11.23 -10.98 6.87
N LEU A 192 -12.23 -11.37 6.07
CA LEU A 192 -12.15 -12.53 5.19
C LEU A 192 -11.98 -12.06 3.74
N PRO A 193 -10.82 -12.28 3.10
CA PRO A 193 -10.70 -12.09 1.65
C PRO A 193 -11.57 -13.13 0.95
N LEU A 194 -12.47 -12.67 0.07
CA LEU A 194 -13.38 -13.55 -0.69
C LEU A 194 -12.65 -14.32 -1.79
N ARG A 195 -11.42 -13.95 -2.08
CA ARG A 195 -10.46 -14.67 -2.91
C ARG A 195 -9.12 -14.69 -2.21
N ARG A 196 -8.39 -15.79 -2.30
CA ARG A 196 -7.01 -15.85 -1.81
C ARG A 196 -6.17 -14.80 -2.56
N LEU A 197 -5.35 -14.04 -1.82
CA LEU A 197 -4.43 -13.07 -2.43
C LEU A 197 -3.38 -13.84 -3.25
N PRO A 198 -3.13 -13.44 -4.51
CA PRO A 198 -2.27 -14.19 -5.42
C PRO A 198 -0.79 -13.83 -5.22
N PHE A 199 -0.24 -14.07 -4.02
CA PHE A 199 1.14 -13.73 -3.70
C PHE A 199 2.14 -14.36 -4.67
N GLY A 200 3.12 -13.56 -5.11
CA GLY A 200 4.22 -13.99 -5.98
C GLY A 200 3.78 -14.23 -7.43
N SER A 201 2.58 -13.81 -7.82
CA SER A 201 2.07 -14.01 -9.18
C SER A 201 2.92 -13.30 -10.24
N THR A 202 3.45 -12.13 -9.92
CA THR A 202 4.34 -11.36 -10.81
C THR A 202 5.77 -11.91 -10.84
N SER A 203 6.21 -12.61 -9.79
CA SER A 203 7.56 -13.18 -9.70
C SER A 203 7.72 -14.46 -10.57
N GLY A 204 6.62 -15.21 -10.76
CA GLY A 204 6.62 -16.44 -11.55
C GLY A 204 6.96 -16.20 -13.04
N ASP A 205 6.42 -15.15 -13.61
CA ASP A 205 6.65 -14.81 -15.02
C ASP A 205 8.09 -14.31 -15.26
N ALA A 206 8.68 -13.58 -14.31
CA ALA A 206 10.06 -13.11 -14.38
C ALA A 206 11.08 -14.26 -14.28
N HIS A 207 10.78 -15.31 -13.51
CA HIS A 207 11.67 -16.48 -13.39
C HIS A 207 11.65 -17.34 -14.65
N ALA A 208 10.51 -17.52 -15.31
CA ALA A 208 10.37 -18.22 -16.58
C ALA A 208 11.15 -17.51 -17.71
N ALA A 209 11.13 -16.17 -17.74
CA ALA A 209 11.85 -15.39 -18.74
C ALA A 209 13.38 -15.50 -18.61
N ARG A 210 13.92 -15.68 -17.40
CA ARG A 210 15.37 -15.84 -17.17
C ARG A 210 15.90 -17.24 -17.50
N GLN A 211 15.06 -18.26 -17.45
CA GLN A 211 15.46 -19.64 -17.80
C GLN A 211 15.38 -19.94 -19.30
N GLY A 212 14.71 -19.09 -20.09
CA GLY A 212 14.52 -19.27 -21.53
C GLY A 212 15.69 -18.80 -22.43
N THR A 213 16.73 -18.17 -21.88
CA THR A 213 17.89 -17.69 -22.65
C THR A 213 19.18 -18.49 -22.36
N SER A 214 19.16 -19.78 -22.64
CA SER A 214 20.42 -20.53 -22.87
C SER A 214 20.72 -20.48 -24.37
N PRO A 215 21.85 -19.91 -24.83
CA PRO A 215 22.24 -20.01 -26.22
C PRO A 215 22.71 -21.44 -26.47
N SER A 216 21.94 -22.19 -27.28
CA SER A 216 22.45 -23.41 -27.88
C SER A 216 23.65 -23.07 -28.79
N ARG A 217 24.77 -23.63 -28.48
CA ARG A 217 25.92 -23.71 -29.37
C ARG A 217 25.69 -24.75 -30.46
#